data_1b0d5fa82c14a59165740e2b3bc8d1e1
#
_entry.id   1b0d5fa82c14a59165740e2b3bc8d1e1
#
_cell.length_a   1.000
_cell.length_b   1.000
_cell.length_c   1.000
_cell.angle_alpha   90.00
_cell.angle_beta   90.00
_cell.angle_gamma   90.00
#
_symmetry.space_group_name_H-M   'P 1'
#
loop_
_entity.id
_entity.type
_entity.pdbx_description
1 polymer ?
#
loop_
_entity_poly.entity_id
_entity_poly.type
_entity_poly.pdbx_seq_one_letter_code
_entity_poly.pdbx_strand_id
1 'polypeptide(L)'
;CTDVQIVPFRGEYFQLPPVRKGFVQRLIYPVPDPELPFLGVHLTPTVGGDITVGPNAVLGLAREGYRKYSINVRDVARMAAFPGTWRVAADNIPTGLREVRDSLWRRGYLRACRKYAPALELSDLIPAAAGIRAQAVGRDGTLIHDFSIAQTVRMIHVLNSPSPAATAALPIGEHLAGLAIIP
;
A
#
# COMPACT_ATOMS: atom_id res chain seq x y z
N CYS A 1 7.59 -5.09 24.55
CA CYS A 1 7.63 -5.84 23.28
C CYS A 1 6.32 -5.60 22.57
N THR A 2 6.36 -5.12 21.36
CA THR A 2 5.17 -4.91 20.55
C THR A 2 4.80 -6.23 19.88
N ASP A 3 3.55 -6.67 20.06
CA ASP A 3 3.01 -7.83 19.35
C ASP A 3 2.67 -7.49 17.89
N VAL A 4 3.19 -6.37 17.42
CA VAL A 4 2.93 -5.79 16.09
C VAL A 4 4.24 -5.53 15.38
N GLN A 5 4.30 -5.85 14.09
CA GLN A 5 5.42 -5.54 13.21
C GLN A 5 4.93 -4.89 11.93
N ILE A 6 5.70 -3.93 11.42
CA ILE A 6 5.47 -3.36 10.09
C ILE A 6 6.03 -4.32 9.05
N VAL A 7 5.15 -4.77 8.18
CA VAL A 7 5.44 -5.54 6.97
C VAL A 7 5.24 -4.62 5.76
N PRO A 8 6.28 -4.34 4.97
CA PRO A 8 6.15 -3.45 3.83
C PRO A 8 5.45 -4.13 2.66
N PHE A 9 4.51 -3.42 2.05
CA PHE A 9 3.94 -3.79 0.76
C PHE A 9 4.28 -2.72 -0.26
N ARG A 10 4.82 -3.15 -1.38
CA ARG A 10 5.23 -2.26 -2.46
C ARG A 10 4.09 -2.15 -3.48
N GLY A 11 3.64 -0.93 -3.71
CA GLY A 11 2.66 -0.58 -4.74
C GLY A 11 3.36 -0.10 -6.00
N GLU A 12 3.16 -0.79 -7.11
CA GLU A 12 3.67 -0.38 -8.41
C GLU A 12 2.64 0.51 -9.09
N TYR A 13 3.13 1.62 -9.62
CA TYR A 13 2.33 2.57 -10.39
C TYR A 13 2.77 2.61 -11.84
N PHE A 14 1.82 2.96 -12.69
CA PHE A 14 2.06 3.36 -14.06
C PHE A 14 1.51 4.78 -14.26
N GLN A 15 2.06 5.46 -15.23
CA GLN A 15 1.56 6.75 -15.71
C GLN A 15 1.10 6.58 -17.14
N LEU A 16 -0.02 7.19 -17.49
CA LEU A 16 -0.46 7.23 -18.87
C LEU A 16 0.37 8.27 -19.65
N PRO A 17 0.63 8.04 -20.95
CA PRO A 17 1.37 9.00 -21.76
C PRO A 17 0.61 10.33 -21.91
N PRO A 18 1.31 11.44 -22.18
CA PRO A 18 0.67 12.77 -22.30
C PRO A 18 -0.47 12.84 -23.30
N VAL A 19 -0.45 12.02 -24.34
CA VAL A 19 -1.54 11.92 -25.33
C VAL A 19 -2.87 11.43 -24.69
N ARG A 20 -2.80 10.79 -23.54
CA ARG A 20 -3.96 10.34 -22.77
C ARG A 20 -4.40 11.33 -21.68
N LYS A 21 -3.87 12.56 -21.65
CA LYS A 21 -4.38 13.61 -20.75
C LYS A 21 -5.87 13.84 -20.99
N GLY A 22 -6.63 13.89 -19.88
CA GLY A 22 -8.09 14.02 -19.97
C GLY A 22 -8.86 12.74 -20.32
N PHE A 23 -8.18 11.61 -20.54
CA PHE A 23 -8.84 10.32 -20.75
C PHE A 23 -9.74 9.93 -19.56
N VAL A 24 -9.32 10.30 -18.35
CA VAL A 24 -10.11 10.16 -17.11
C VAL A 24 -10.20 11.54 -16.46
N GLN A 25 -11.40 12.02 -16.20
CA GLN A 25 -11.65 13.34 -15.59
C GLN A 25 -11.89 13.26 -14.08
N ARG A 26 -12.14 12.08 -13.54
CA ARG A 26 -12.43 11.84 -12.13
C ARG A 26 -11.65 10.61 -11.64
N LEU A 27 -11.51 10.51 -10.33
CA LEU A 27 -10.94 9.32 -9.68
C LEU A 27 -11.84 8.12 -9.98
N ILE A 28 -11.25 7.02 -10.44
CA ILE A 28 -11.94 5.74 -10.63
C ILE A 28 -11.33 4.72 -9.68
N TYR A 29 -12.13 4.26 -8.74
CA TYR A 29 -11.77 3.24 -7.77
C TYR A 29 -12.67 2.02 -7.92
N PRO A 30 -12.15 0.81 -7.74
CA PRO A 30 -13.00 -0.37 -7.57
C PRO A 30 -13.76 -0.27 -6.25
N VAL A 31 -14.90 -0.91 -6.17
CA VAL A 31 -15.55 -1.14 -4.89
C VAL A 31 -14.61 -1.99 -4.04
N PRO A 32 -14.26 -1.55 -2.81
CA PRO A 32 -13.40 -2.33 -1.94
C PRO A 32 -14.01 -3.70 -1.63
N ASP A 33 -13.21 -4.73 -1.76
CA ASP A 33 -13.54 -6.05 -1.26
C ASP A 33 -13.05 -6.12 0.20
N PRO A 34 -13.95 -6.27 1.19
CA PRO A 34 -13.56 -6.30 2.61
C PRO A 34 -12.62 -7.47 2.96
N GLU A 35 -12.64 -8.54 2.18
CA GLU A 35 -11.78 -9.71 2.39
C GLU A 35 -10.37 -9.53 1.80
N LEU A 36 -10.17 -8.51 0.97
CA LEU A 36 -8.87 -8.23 0.38
C LEU A 36 -8.14 -7.12 1.15
N PRO A 37 -6.85 -7.32 1.47
CA PRO A 37 -6.08 -6.34 2.24
C PRO A 37 -5.78 -5.05 1.47
N PHE A 38 -6.06 -5.02 0.15
CA PHE A 38 -5.72 -3.89 -0.71
C PHE A 38 -6.85 -3.56 -1.69
N LEU A 39 -7.00 -2.27 -1.94
CA LEU A 39 -7.82 -1.76 -3.05
C LEU A 39 -7.20 -2.21 -4.36
N GLY A 40 -8.05 -2.65 -5.30
CA GLY A 40 -7.60 -2.96 -6.65
C GLY A 40 -7.06 -1.72 -7.39
N VAL A 41 -6.55 -1.94 -8.59
CA VAL A 41 -6.00 -0.88 -9.44
C VAL A 41 -7.02 0.23 -9.66
N HIS A 42 -6.60 1.47 -9.47
CA HIS A 42 -7.42 2.66 -9.72
C HIS A 42 -6.73 3.62 -10.69
N LEU A 43 -7.52 4.52 -11.28
CA LEU A 43 -7.03 5.57 -12.16
C LEU A 43 -7.25 6.92 -11.49
N THR A 44 -6.16 7.69 -11.37
CA THR A 44 -6.15 8.95 -10.63
C THR A 44 -5.60 10.07 -11.50
N PRO A 45 -6.44 11.04 -11.92
CA PRO A 45 -5.92 12.28 -12.52
C PRO A 45 -5.19 13.10 -11.44
N THR A 46 -4.01 13.58 -11.79
CA THR A 46 -3.21 14.46 -10.94
C THR A 46 -3.57 15.92 -11.19
N VAL A 47 -3.13 16.82 -10.29
CA VAL A 47 -3.31 18.28 -10.45
C VAL A 47 -2.67 18.78 -11.76
N GLY A 48 -1.57 18.16 -12.21
CA GLY A 48 -0.90 18.47 -13.48
C GLY A 48 -1.60 17.93 -14.73
N GLY A 49 -2.73 17.21 -14.57
CA GLY A 49 -3.49 16.60 -15.64
C GLY A 49 -2.97 15.26 -16.14
N ASP A 50 -1.86 14.76 -15.55
CA ASP A 50 -1.37 13.42 -15.82
C ASP A 50 -2.28 12.39 -15.13
N ILE A 51 -2.31 11.17 -15.64
CA ILE A 51 -3.13 10.10 -15.06
C ILE A 51 -2.21 9.01 -14.55
N THR A 52 -2.30 8.72 -13.25
CA THR A 52 -1.63 7.59 -12.63
C THR A 52 -2.57 6.39 -12.55
N VAL A 53 -1.99 5.20 -12.71
CA VAL A 53 -2.70 3.92 -12.70
C VAL A 53 -2.03 3.01 -11.68
N GLY A 54 -2.77 2.52 -10.73
CA GLY A 54 -2.23 1.70 -9.65
C GLY A 54 -2.83 2.04 -8.30
N PRO A 55 -2.18 1.56 -7.24
CA PRO A 55 -1.13 0.55 -7.23
C PRO A 55 -1.67 -0.89 -7.27
N ASN A 56 -0.79 -1.85 -7.57
CA ASN A 56 -0.90 -3.22 -7.07
C ASN A 56 -0.28 -3.31 -5.66
N ALA A 57 -0.23 -4.51 -5.09
CA ALA A 57 0.37 -4.70 -3.77
C ALA A 57 1.17 -6.00 -3.73
N VAL A 58 2.48 -5.89 -3.81
CA VAL A 58 3.40 -7.01 -3.64
C VAL A 58 4.20 -6.87 -2.36
N LEU A 59 4.57 -7.98 -1.74
CA LEU A 59 5.42 -7.95 -0.55
C LEU A 59 6.74 -7.22 -0.86
N GLY A 60 7.06 -6.20 -0.09
CA GLY A 60 8.31 -5.48 -0.17
C GLY A 60 9.41 -6.21 0.60
N LEU A 61 10.63 -6.27 0.03
CA LEU A 61 11.80 -6.86 0.70
C LEU A 61 12.69 -5.81 1.37
N ALA A 62 12.23 -4.56 1.41
CA ALA A 62 12.85 -3.45 2.12
C ALA A 62 11.78 -2.45 2.56
N ARG A 63 11.86 -1.93 3.78
CA ARG A 63 10.89 -0.99 4.34
C ARG A 63 10.90 0.36 3.65
N GLU A 64 12.02 0.73 3.03
CA GLU A 64 12.22 1.97 2.26
C GLU A 64 12.77 1.68 0.86
N GLY A 65 12.41 0.52 0.30
CA GLY A 65 12.92 0.07 -0.99
C GLY A 65 11.95 0.37 -2.14
N TYR A 66 12.01 1.57 -2.71
CA TYR A 66 11.10 2.01 -3.79
C TYR A 66 11.40 1.36 -5.15
N ARG A 67 12.63 0.90 -5.39
CA ARG A 67 12.97 0.20 -6.65
C ARG A 67 12.43 -1.23 -6.64
N LYS A 68 12.08 -1.76 -7.81
CA LYS A 68 11.43 -3.07 -7.98
C LYS A 68 12.16 -4.24 -7.29
N TYR A 69 13.46 -4.20 -7.26
CA TYR A 69 14.32 -5.27 -6.72
C TYR A 69 15.10 -4.82 -5.49
N SER A 70 14.59 -3.81 -4.76
CA SER A 70 15.22 -3.40 -3.50
C SER A 70 15.09 -4.49 -2.45
N ILE A 71 16.21 -4.92 -1.91
CA ILE A 71 16.30 -5.92 -0.84
C ILE A 71 17.12 -5.34 0.31
N ASN A 72 16.58 -5.40 1.51
CA ASN A 72 17.32 -5.13 2.74
C ASN A 72 17.33 -6.40 3.58
N VAL A 73 18.50 -7.00 3.74
CA VAL A 73 18.67 -8.28 4.42
C VAL A 73 18.16 -8.23 5.87
N ARG A 74 18.36 -7.10 6.54
CA ARG A 74 17.91 -6.90 7.93
C ARG A 74 16.37 -6.88 8.01
N ASP A 75 15.71 -6.23 7.06
CA ASP A 75 14.24 -6.19 7.00
C ASP A 75 13.68 -7.57 6.66
N VAL A 76 14.28 -8.27 5.70
CA VAL A 76 13.90 -9.64 5.33
C VAL A 76 14.04 -10.57 6.53
N ALA A 77 15.18 -10.51 7.25
CA ALA A 77 15.41 -11.35 8.44
C ALA A 77 14.36 -11.07 9.53
N ARG A 78 14.02 -9.81 9.76
CA ARG A 78 12.98 -9.43 10.73
C ARG A 78 11.60 -9.94 10.33
N MET A 79 11.23 -9.81 9.06
CA MET A 79 9.96 -10.34 8.56
C MET A 79 9.91 -11.88 8.66
N ALA A 80 10.99 -12.55 8.30
CA ALA A 80 11.08 -14.01 8.36
C ALA A 80 11.00 -14.55 9.81
N ALA A 81 11.54 -13.80 10.77
CA ALA A 81 11.48 -14.15 12.19
C ALA A 81 10.12 -13.87 12.84
N PHE A 82 9.22 -13.14 12.18
CA PHE A 82 7.94 -12.74 12.74
C PHE A 82 6.83 -13.69 12.31
N PRO A 83 6.16 -14.40 13.23
CA PRO A 83 5.12 -15.39 12.89
C PRO A 83 3.96 -14.81 12.09
N GLY A 84 3.57 -13.55 12.38
CA GLY A 84 2.49 -12.88 11.70
C GLY A 84 2.71 -12.73 10.19
N THR A 85 3.97 -12.55 9.76
CA THR A 85 4.30 -12.49 8.31
C THR A 85 3.89 -13.76 7.59
N TRP A 86 4.17 -14.92 8.18
CA TRP A 86 3.85 -16.21 7.56
C TRP A 86 2.36 -16.52 7.55
N ARG A 87 1.64 -16.08 8.60
CA ARG A 87 0.18 -16.21 8.66
C ARG A 87 -0.50 -15.37 7.60
N VAL A 88 -0.15 -14.08 7.50
CA VAL A 88 -0.65 -13.22 6.41
C VAL A 88 -0.32 -13.80 5.03
N ALA A 89 0.90 -14.31 4.86
CA ALA A 89 1.28 -14.94 3.59
C ALA A 89 0.43 -16.17 3.29
N ALA A 90 0.21 -17.05 4.27
CA ALA A 90 -0.60 -18.25 4.12
C ALA A 90 -2.06 -17.94 3.77
N ASP A 91 -2.66 -17.00 4.48
CA ASP A 91 -4.06 -16.61 4.29
C ASP A 91 -4.30 -15.92 2.94
N ASN A 92 -3.25 -15.33 2.36
CA ASN A 92 -3.35 -14.55 1.12
C ASN A 92 -2.58 -15.18 -0.07
N ILE A 93 -2.24 -16.47 -0.04
CA ILE A 93 -1.48 -17.13 -1.11
C ILE A 93 -2.08 -16.89 -2.51
N PRO A 94 -3.39 -17.12 -2.76
CA PRO A 94 -3.94 -16.96 -4.12
C PRO A 94 -3.86 -15.51 -4.61
N THR A 95 -4.12 -14.55 -3.73
CA THR A 95 -4.07 -13.12 -4.03
C THR A 95 -2.62 -12.68 -4.23
N GLY A 96 -1.70 -13.09 -3.36
CA GLY A 96 -0.28 -12.79 -3.47
C GLY A 96 0.35 -13.32 -4.76
N LEU A 97 0.05 -14.54 -5.15
CA LEU A 97 0.52 -15.11 -6.42
C LEU A 97 -0.02 -14.35 -7.64
N ARG A 98 -1.28 -13.89 -7.59
CA ARG A 98 -1.87 -13.06 -8.64
C ARG A 98 -1.16 -11.71 -8.73
N GLU A 99 -0.96 -11.05 -7.60
CA GLU A 99 -0.27 -9.76 -7.53
C GLU A 99 1.18 -9.85 -8.04
N VAL A 100 1.92 -10.89 -7.65
CA VAL A 100 3.28 -11.14 -8.15
C VAL A 100 3.27 -11.38 -9.66
N ARG A 101 2.36 -12.21 -10.16
CA ARG A 101 2.22 -12.46 -11.59
C ARG A 101 1.93 -11.17 -12.36
N ASP A 102 0.98 -10.36 -11.87
CA ASP A 102 0.56 -9.13 -12.54
C ASP A 102 1.64 -8.03 -12.42
N SER A 103 2.48 -8.06 -11.37
CA SER A 103 3.71 -7.25 -11.26
C SER A 103 4.77 -7.64 -12.30
N LEU A 104 4.91 -8.94 -12.58
CA LEU A 104 5.86 -9.42 -13.58
C LEU A 104 5.34 -9.25 -15.02
N TRP A 105 4.03 -9.38 -15.23
CA TRP A 105 3.39 -9.31 -16.54
C TRP A 105 2.38 -8.17 -16.63
N ARG A 106 2.79 -7.08 -17.25
CA ARG A 106 1.93 -5.90 -17.47
C ARG A 106 0.60 -6.19 -18.16
N ARG A 107 0.49 -7.33 -18.88
CA ARG A 107 -0.78 -7.75 -19.52
C ARG A 107 -1.87 -8.11 -18.50
N GLY A 108 -1.51 -8.72 -17.37
CA GLY A 108 -2.45 -8.98 -16.28
C GLY A 108 -2.95 -7.70 -15.64
N TYR A 109 -2.02 -6.78 -15.39
CA TYR A 109 -2.31 -5.45 -14.88
C TYR A 109 -3.24 -4.65 -15.83
N LEU A 110 -2.94 -4.65 -17.13
CA LEU A 110 -3.80 -4.03 -18.15
C LEU A 110 -5.22 -4.61 -18.14
N ARG A 111 -5.37 -5.92 -17.95
CA ARG A 111 -6.69 -6.56 -17.86
C ARG A 111 -7.50 -6.02 -16.68
N ALA A 112 -6.86 -5.78 -15.53
CA ALA A 112 -7.52 -5.15 -14.39
C ALA A 112 -7.95 -3.71 -14.70
N CYS A 113 -7.11 -2.93 -15.38
CA CYS A 113 -7.43 -1.56 -15.79
C CYS A 113 -8.58 -1.50 -16.81
N ARG A 114 -8.64 -2.46 -17.73
CA ARG A 114 -9.68 -2.51 -18.79
C ARG A 114 -11.09 -2.75 -18.27
N LYS A 115 -11.25 -3.16 -17.02
CA LYS A 115 -12.57 -3.20 -16.36
C LYS A 115 -13.22 -1.81 -16.28
N TYR A 116 -12.41 -0.75 -16.17
CA TYR A 116 -12.87 0.64 -16.03
C TYR A 116 -12.55 1.49 -17.25
N ALA A 117 -11.52 1.11 -17.98
CA ALA A 117 -10.97 1.84 -19.10
C ALA A 117 -10.64 0.89 -20.26
N PRO A 118 -11.65 0.38 -20.98
CA PRO A 118 -11.49 -0.63 -22.03
C PRO A 118 -10.54 -0.24 -23.16
N ALA A 119 -10.44 1.08 -23.44
CA ALA A 119 -9.61 1.64 -24.50
C ALA A 119 -8.12 1.77 -24.17
N LEU A 120 -7.68 1.32 -22.97
CA LEU A 120 -6.26 1.30 -22.61
C LEU A 120 -5.52 0.18 -23.35
N GLU A 121 -4.32 0.52 -23.77
CA GLU A 121 -3.38 -0.37 -24.43
C GLU A 121 -2.14 -0.61 -23.56
N LEU A 122 -1.38 -1.67 -23.88
CA LEU A 122 -0.17 -2.01 -23.13
C LEU A 122 0.90 -0.92 -23.21
N SER A 123 0.97 -0.22 -24.33
CA SER A 123 1.82 0.94 -24.60
C SER A 123 1.51 2.14 -23.70
N ASP A 124 0.26 2.24 -23.22
CA ASP A 124 -0.18 3.33 -22.34
C ASP A 124 0.37 3.16 -20.91
N LEU A 125 0.81 1.97 -20.51
CA LEU A 125 1.31 1.70 -19.17
C LEU A 125 2.82 2.00 -19.06
N ILE A 126 3.18 3.25 -18.80
CA ILE A 126 4.56 3.69 -18.57
C ILE A 126 4.89 3.49 -17.08
N PRO A 127 5.93 2.72 -16.73
CA PRO A 127 6.28 2.53 -15.33
C PRO A 127 6.57 3.86 -14.62
N ALA A 128 5.98 4.04 -13.44
CA ALA A 128 6.15 5.22 -12.59
C ALA A 128 6.81 4.84 -11.25
N ALA A 129 7.06 5.84 -10.41
CA ALA A 129 7.62 5.63 -9.09
C ALA A 129 6.68 4.77 -8.24
N ALA A 130 7.24 3.78 -7.56
CA ALA A 130 6.50 2.94 -6.63
C ALA A 130 6.32 3.62 -5.27
N GLY A 131 5.27 3.22 -4.54
CA GLY A 131 5.08 3.55 -3.13
C GLY A 131 5.37 2.35 -2.23
N ILE A 132 5.68 2.60 -0.97
CA ILE A 132 5.75 1.58 0.07
C ILE A 132 4.62 1.83 1.06
N ARG A 133 3.76 0.84 1.24
CA ARG A 133 2.76 0.83 2.29
C ARG A 133 3.32 0.09 3.50
N ALA A 134 3.42 0.78 4.61
CA ALA A 134 3.77 0.20 5.91
C ALA A 134 2.51 -0.43 6.51
N GLN A 135 2.35 -1.74 6.39
CA GLN A 135 1.22 -2.46 6.96
C GLN A 135 1.61 -3.02 8.32
N ALA A 136 0.89 -2.60 9.35
CA ALA A 136 1.04 -3.19 10.67
C ALA A 136 0.35 -4.55 10.71
N VAL A 137 1.05 -5.55 11.25
CA VAL A 137 0.63 -6.94 11.32
C VAL A 137 0.79 -7.45 12.73
N GLY A 138 -0.24 -8.06 13.29
CA GLY A 138 -0.18 -8.75 14.57
C GLY A 138 0.55 -10.10 14.48
N ARG A 139 0.98 -10.64 15.63
CA ARG A 139 1.64 -11.97 15.67
C ARG A 139 0.72 -13.09 15.17
N ASP A 140 -0.59 -12.91 15.30
CA ASP A 140 -1.63 -13.83 14.85
C ASP A 140 -1.94 -13.73 13.35
N GLY A 141 -1.33 -12.77 12.63
CA GLY A 141 -1.58 -12.48 11.22
C GLY A 141 -2.66 -11.42 10.99
N THR A 142 -3.27 -10.89 12.04
CA THR A 142 -4.28 -9.82 11.90
C THR A 142 -3.65 -8.58 11.26
N LEU A 143 -4.28 -8.06 10.21
CA LEU A 143 -3.91 -6.78 9.60
C LEU A 143 -4.51 -5.64 10.42
N ILE A 144 -3.66 -4.75 10.92
CA ILE A 144 -4.10 -3.61 11.72
C ILE A 144 -4.41 -2.46 10.77
N HIS A 145 -5.69 -2.11 10.68
CA HIS A 145 -6.21 -1.08 9.77
C HIS A 145 -6.41 0.28 10.44
N ASP A 146 -6.21 0.35 11.75
CA ASP A 146 -6.43 1.55 12.55
C ASP A 146 -5.13 1.99 13.25
N PHE A 147 -5.20 3.12 13.94
CA PHE A 147 -4.11 3.61 14.76
C PHE A 147 -3.78 2.61 15.86
N SER A 148 -2.49 2.38 16.05
CA SER A 148 -1.97 1.65 17.20
C SER A 148 -1.08 2.58 18.00
N ILE A 149 -1.54 2.97 19.18
CA ILE A 149 -0.85 3.91 20.06
C ILE A 149 -0.50 3.19 21.35
N ALA A 150 0.77 3.20 21.72
CA ALA A 150 1.24 2.71 22.99
C ALA A 150 1.69 3.90 23.87
N GLN A 151 1.23 3.92 25.12
CA GLN A 151 1.58 4.95 26.07
C GLN A 151 2.42 4.39 27.22
N THR A 152 3.37 5.19 27.65
CA THR A 152 4.12 4.99 28.89
C THR A 152 3.95 6.25 29.75
N VAL A 153 4.48 6.24 30.96
CA VAL A 153 4.42 7.41 31.87
C VAL A 153 4.98 8.69 31.24
N ARG A 154 5.89 8.57 30.29
CA ARG A 154 6.61 9.73 29.71
C ARG A 154 6.60 9.80 28.18
N MET A 155 5.98 8.83 27.50
CA MET A 155 6.09 8.72 26.05
C MET A 155 4.77 8.23 25.44
N ILE A 156 4.45 8.77 24.28
CA ILE A 156 3.39 8.30 23.39
C ILE A 156 4.07 7.77 22.13
N HIS A 157 3.82 6.51 21.80
CA HIS A 157 4.36 5.87 20.61
C HIS A 157 3.24 5.58 19.62
N VAL A 158 3.28 6.19 18.45
CA VAL A 158 2.39 5.86 17.33
C VAL A 158 3.04 4.70 16.58
N LEU A 159 2.58 3.48 16.84
CA LEU A 159 3.11 2.27 16.25
C LEU A 159 2.60 2.02 14.84
N ASN A 160 1.39 2.46 14.55
CA ASN A 160 0.75 2.39 13.25
C ASN A 160 -0.05 3.65 12.98
N SER A 161 0.14 4.21 11.80
CA SER A 161 -0.62 5.35 11.27
C SER A 161 -0.99 5.03 9.82
N PRO A 162 -2.13 4.36 9.58
CA PRO A 162 -2.48 3.86 8.25
C PRO A 162 -2.81 5.01 7.29
N SER A 163 -2.60 4.77 5.99
CA SER A 163 -3.03 5.69 4.94
C SER A 163 -4.57 5.81 4.98
N PRO A 164 -5.14 7.02 4.90
CA PRO A 164 -4.58 8.30 4.42
C PRO A 164 -4.11 9.27 5.54
N ALA A 165 -3.29 8.84 6.44
CA ALA A 165 -2.84 9.62 7.60
C ALA A 165 -2.26 11.01 7.25
N ALA A 166 -1.55 11.13 6.11
CA ALA A 166 -0.97 12.42 5.70
C ALA A 166 -2.05 13.50 5.46
N THR A 167 -3.18 13.15 4.87
CA THR A 167 -4.29 14.08 4.61
C THR A 167 -5.11 14.38 5.87
N ALA A 168 -5.01 13.53 6.89
CA ALA A 168 -5.66 13.68 8.19
C ALA A 168 -4.67 14.13 9.29
N ALA A 169 -3.50 14.65 8.91
CA ALA A 169 -2.42 14.95 9.86
C ALA A 169 -2.83 15.94 10.97
N LEU A 170 -3.64 16.95 10.65
CA LEU A 170 -4.09 17.95 11.63
C LEU A 170 -4.96 17.33 12.74
N PRO A 171 -6.08 16.63 12.44
CA PRO A 171 -6.88 15.99 13.49
C PRO A 171 -6.12 14.87 14.21
N ILE A 172 -5.18 14.18 13.55
CA ILE A 172 -4.32 13.20 14.22
C ILE A 172 -3.41 13.90 15.23
N GLY A 173 -2.80 15.03 14.85
CA GLY A 173 -1.96 15.83 15.74
C GLY A 173 -2.73 16.35 16.95
N GLU A 174 -3.95 16.82 16.75
CA GLU A 174 -4.85 17.27 17.82
C GLU A 174 -5.18 16.13 18.80
N HIS A 175 -5.53 14.96 18.28
CA HIS A 175 -5.77 13.76 19.09
C HIS A 175 -4.53 13.38 19.93
N LEU A 176 -3.36 13.33 19.31
CA LEU A 176 -2.12 12.99 20.01
C LEU A 176 -1.73 14.04 21.06
N ALA A 177 -1.95 15.32 20.77
CA ALA A 177 -1.73 16.41 21.73
C ALA A 177 -2.69 16.27 22.93
N GLY A 178 -3.95 15.92 22.70
CA GLY A 178 -4.89 15.61 23.76
C GLY A 178 -4.46 14.47 24.66
N LEU A 179 -3.85 13.43 24.11
CA LEU A 179 -3.28 12.32 24.89
C LEU A 179 -2.04 12.73 25.71
N ALA A 180 -1.30 13.74 25.26
CA ALA A 180 -0.10 14.22 25.94
C ALA A 180 -0.40 15.17 27.11
N ILE A 181 -1.55 15.84 27.11
CA ILE A 181 -2.02 16.71 28.17
C ILE A 181 -2.70 15.83 29.22
N ILE A 182 -1.90 15.13 30.01
CA ILE A 182 -2.39 14.48 31.23
C ILE A 182 -2.20 15.49 32.37
N PRO A 183 -3.26 15.75 33.17
CA PRO A 183 -3.18 16.63 34.31
C PRO A 183 -2.25 16.09 35.40
#